data_05a971fed62df0d51e51f20485f906fe
#
_entry.id   05a971fed62df0d51e51f20485f906fe
#
_cell.length_a   1.000
_cell.length_b   1.000
_cell.length_c   1.000
_cell.angle_alpha   90.00
_cell.angle_beta   90.00
_cell.angle_gamma   90.00
#
_symmetry.space_group_name_H-M   'P 1'
#
loop_
_entity.id
_entity.type
_entity.pdbx_description
1 polymer ?
#
loop_
_entity_poly.entity_id
_entity_poly.type
_entity_poly.pdbx_seq_one_letter_code
_entity_poly.pdbx_strand_id
1 'polypeptide(L)'
;NISSDELISDESKYEMYHFIGKDISYFHGLFWPALLDAGNLKLPDGIFVHGFLTINGEKMSKSKGTGILANDFASMCDPETLRYYFAAKLNDKVEDIDLNFEDFVQRVNSDLVGKYLNIASRSSSFILKNNNILSSNIDNDLLNTLIAEKKSIIDLYESRNYSKLVRSIMSMADAINRYINDQTPWKKEIEDSIKIASTALNAFYILTVYLKPILPDLCNKAEKFLNSEINSFEDIHKSLVNKINSYEPLLKRMEPIIIPKETTMTDKNINIDQFSLVDLRVARIIKASNVDGADKLLQLQLDVGDLGKRNVFAGIKSSYTPENLENKLVILVNNLEPRKMKFGVSEGMVLASSNEEGVYLITPDEGAVPGMKVR
;
A
#
# COMPACT_ATOMS: atom_id res chain seq x y z
N ASN A 1 -2.57 -19.18 -23.05
CA ASN A 1 -1.57 -18.09 -23.17
C ASN A 1 -1.93 -17.30 -24.42
N ILE A 2 -2.22 -16.01 -24.26
CA ILE A 2 -2.47 -15.07 -25.35
C ILE A 2 -1.10 -14.53 -25.77
N SER A 3 -0.80 -14.49 -27.08
CA SER A 3 0.46 -13.92 -27.56
C SER A 3 0.44 -12.38 -27.47
N SER A 4 1.61 -11.74 -27.39
CA SER A 4 1.71 -10.28 -27.45
C SER A 4 1.10 -9.72 -28.74
N ASP A 5 1.29 -10.42 -29.86
CA ASP A 5 0.77 -9.99 -31.17
C ASP A 5 -0.77 -10.02 -31.22
N GLU A 6 -1.40 -11.01 -30.56
CA GLU A 6 -2.87 -11.05 -30.44
C GLU A 6 -3.43 -9.92 -29.57
N LEU A 7 -2.65 -9.42 -28.59
CA LEU A 7 -3.08 -8.35 -27.69
C LEU A 7 -2.99 -6.95 -28.33
N ILE A 8 -1.93 -6.71 -29.11
CA ILE A 8 -1.58 -5.34 -29.55
C ILE A 8 -1.68 -5.14 -31.07
N SER A 9 -2.05 -6.18 -31.85
CA SER A 9 -2.31 -5.99 -33.29
C SER A 9 -3.50 -5.05 -33.52
N ASP A 10 -3.51 -4.33 -34.62
CA ASP A 10 -4.60 -3.40 -34.99
C ASP A 10 -5.97 -4.14 -35.08
N GLU A 11 -5.96 -5.41 -35.44
CA GLU A 11 -7.14 -6.28 -35.50
C GLU A 11 -7.49 -6.96 -34.15
N SER A 12 -6.83 -6.57 -33.07
CA SER A 12 -7.05 -7.18 -31.75
C SER A 12 -8.49 -6.96 -31.26
N LYS A 13 -9.14 -8.07 -30.88
CA LYS A 13 -10.47 -8.07 -30.25
C LYS A 13 -10.45 -7.68 -28.75
N TYR A 14 -9.27 -7.56 -28.16
CA TYR A 14 -9.11 -7.23 -26.75
C TYR A 14 -9.14 -5.71 -26.58
N GLU A 15 -9.79 -5.24 -25.51
CA GLU A 15 -9.79 -3.84 -25.12
C GLU A 15 -8.54 -3.52 -24.30
N MET A 16 -7.92 -2.35 -24.54
CA MET A 16 -6.74 -1.86 -23.85
C MET A 16 -7.08 -0.60 -23.06
N TYR A 17 -6.98 -0.68 -21.74
CA TYR A 17 -7.23 0.44 -20.83
C TYR A 17 -5.97 0.81 -20.06
N HIS A 18 -5.62 2.11 -20.03
CA HIS A 18 -4.53 2.64 -19.25
C HIS A 18 -5.04 3.31 -17.99
N PHE A 19 -4.59 2.88 -16.83
CA PHE A 19 -4.81 3.53 -15.55
C PHE A 19 -3.51 4.15 -15.09
N ILE A 20 -3.44 5.49 -15.05
CA ILE A 20 -2.19 6.23 -14.91
C ILE A 20 -2.29 7.40 -13.92
N GLY A 21 -1.16 7.79 -13.35
CA GLY A 21 -1.04 9.05 -12.61
C GLY A 21 -1.02 10.27 -13.55
N LYS A 22 -1.44 11.40 -13.04
CA LYS A 22 -1.51 12.67 -13.82
C LYS A 22 -0.17 13.14 -14.38
N ASP A 23 0.96 12.72 -13.79
CA ASP A 23 2.32 13.09 -14.20
C ASP A 23 2.75 12.46 -15.54
N ILE A 24 2.15 11.35 -15.93
CA ILE A 24 2.46 10.65 -17.19
C ILE A 24 1.34 10.78 -18.23
N SER A 25 0.37 11.66 -18.01
CA SER A 25 -0.78 11.84 -18.91
C SER A 25 -0.35 12.24 -20.33
N TYR A 26 0.66 13.08 -20.46
CA TYR A 26 1.21 13.49 -21.76
C TYR A 26 1.78 12.30 -22.54
N PHE A 27 2.52 11.41 -21.85
CA PHE A 27 3.13 10.25 -22.50
C PHE A 27 2.08 9.24 -22.97
N HIS A 28 1.06 8.98 -22.17
CA HIS A 28 0.01 8.01 -22.50
C HIS A 28 -1.10 8.59 -23.39
N GLY A 29 -1.32 9.90 -23.35
CA GLY A 29 -2.38 10.56 -24.12
C GLY A 29 -1.96 11.07 -25.49
N LEU A 30 -0.66 11.32 -25.72
CA LEU A 30 -0.14 11.84 -26.97
C LEU A 30 1.01 10.99 -27.53
N PHE A 31 2.10 10.84 -26.77
CA PHE A 31 3.33 10.25 -27.28
C PHE A 31 3.16 8.75 -27.57
N TRP A 32 2.62 7.99 -26.63
CA TRP A 32 2.40 6.56 -26.79
C TRP A 32 1.41 6.22 -27.90
N PRO A 33 0.22 6.84 -28.00
CA PRO A 33 -0.68 6.65 -29.12
C PRO A 33 -0.04 6.95 -30.49
N ALA A 34 0.76 8.02 -30.59
CA ALA A 34 1.46 8.33 -31.84
C ALA A 34 2.48 7.26 -32.24
N LEU A 35 3.17 6.62 -31.27
CA LEU A 35 4.07 5.49 -31.54
C LEU A 35 3.32 4.24 -31.97
N LEU A 36 2.18 3.93 -31.33
CA LEU A 36 1.34 2.79 -31.69
C LEU A 36 0.78 2.96 -33.11
N ASP A 37 0.26 4.14 -33.43
CA ASP A 37 -0.27 4.45 -34.77
C ASP A 37 0.82 4.31 -35.85
N ALA A 38 2.01 4.88 -35.60
CA ALA A 38 3.16 4.74 -36.50
C ALA A 38 3.64 3.29 -36.67
N GLY A 39 3.39 2.43 -35.69
CA GLY A 39 3.70 1.00 -35.72
C GLY A 39 2.59 0.11 -36.27
N ASN A 40 1.45 0.67 -36.71
CA ASN A 40 0.22 -0.04 -37.07
C ASN A 40 -0.24 -1.00 -35.95
N LEU A 41 -0.19 -0.51 -34.71
CA LEU A 41 -0.63 -1.23 -33.53
C LEU A 41 -1.91 -0.61 -32.96
N LYS A 42 -2.69 -1.42 -32.26
CA LYS A 42 -3.96 -0.99 -31.65
C LYS A 42 -3.74 0.15 -30.65
N LEU A 43 -4.57 1.20 -30.76
CA LEU A 43 -4.62 2.29 -29.82
C LEU A 43 -5.37 1.88 -28.54
N PRO A 44 -5.09 2.51 -27.38
CA PRO A 44 -5.86 2.31 -26.16
C PRO A 44 -7.33 2.69 -26.35
N ASP A 45 -8.25 1.83 -25.89
CA ASP A 45 -9.70 2.07 -25.90
C ASP A 45 -10.08 3.11 -24.83
N GLY A 46 -9.24 3.27 -23.78
CA GLY A 46 -9.46 4.30 -22.77
C GLY A 46 -8.22 4.60 -21.93
N ILE A 47 -8.11 5.86 -21.49
CA ILE A 47 -7.04 6.33 -20.61
C ILE A 47 -7.69 6.98 -19.40
N PHE A 48 -7.46 6.41 -18.22
CA PHE A 48 -8.03 6.85 -16.96
C PHE A 48 -6.93 7.41 -16.06
N VAL A 49 -7.07 8.69 -15.75
CA VAL A 49 -6.04 9.46 -15.02
C VAL A 49 -6.50 9.70 -13.60
N HIS A 50 -5.63 9.40 -12.62
CA HIS A 50 -5.83 9.75 -11.22
C HIS A 50 -4.80 10.77 -10.74
N GLY A 51 -5.10 11.47 -9.64
CA GLY A 51 -4.18 12.37 -8.96
C GLY A 51 -3.03 11.65 -8.25
N PHE A 52 -2.20 12.41 -7.54
CA PHE A 52 -1.13 11.84 -6.72
C PHE A 52 -1.67 11.22 -5.43
N LEU A 53 -0.92 10.26 -4.91
CA LEU A 53 -1.11 9.76 -3.57
C LEU A 53 -0.22 10.56 -2.61
N THR A 54 -0.85 11.17 -1.61
CA THR A 54 -0.18 11.78 -0.45
C THR A 54 -0.37 10.92 0.79
N ILE A 55 0.48 11.08 1.78
CA ILE A 55 0.37 10.42 3.08
C ILE A 55 0.32 11.49 4.16
N ASN A 56 -0.78 11.54 4.90
CA ASN A 56 -1.04 12.56 5.93
C ASN A 56 -0.78 14.00 5.42
N GLY A 57 -1.21 14.29 4.19
CA GLY A 57 -1.06 15.58 3.54
C GLY A 57 0.30 15.84 2.88
N GLU A 58 1.27 14.94 3.01
CA GLU A 58 2.60 15.10 2.43
C GLU A 58 2.80 14.25 1.19
N LYS A 59 3.50 14.78 0.18
CA LYS A 59 3.87 14.02 -1.02
C LYS A 59 4.86 12.92 -0.64
N MET A 60 4.61 11.71 -1.13
CA MET A 60 5.53 10.58 -0.96
C MET A 60 6.91 10.92 -1.53
N SER A 61 7.94 10.83 -0.71
CA SER A 61 9.34 11.08 -1.09
C SER A 61 10.27 10.07 -0.42
N LYS A 62 11.04 9.34 -1.23
CA LYS A 62 12.06 8.41 -0.73
C LYS A 62 13.17 9.14 0.05
N SER A 63 13.53 10.36 -0.38
CA SER A 63 14.60 11.16 0.25
C SER A 63 14.18 11.79 1.58
N LYS A 64 12.88 11.94 1.81
CA LYS A 64 12.30 12.49 3.06
C LYS A 64 11.77 11.43 4.01
N GLY A 65 11.89 10.13 3.68
CA GLY A 65 11.36 9.04 4.50
C GLY A 65 9.83 9.01 4.62
N THR A 66 9.10 9.77 3.78
CA THR A 66 7.63 9.83 3.81
C THR A 66 6.97 8.75 2.94
N GLY A 67 7.76 7.92 2.25
CA GLY A 67 7.27 6.83 1.40
C GLY A 67 7.14 5.53 2.19
N ILE A 68 5.95 4.93 2.20
CA ILE A 68 5.73 3.58 2.74
C ILE A 68 5.75 2.61 1.58
N LEU A 69 6.56 1.56 1.67
CA LEU A 69 6.54 0.49 0.68
C LEU A 69 5.25 -0.33 0.84
N ALA A 70 4.68 -0.79 -0.28
CA ALA A 70 3.46 -1.59 -0.27
C ALA A 70 3.58 -2.86 0.58
N ASN A 71 4.76 -3.50 0.59
CA ASN A 71 5.04 -4.68 1.42
C ASN A 71 5.05 -4.36 2.92
N ASP A 72 5.59 -3.20 3.31
CA ASP A 72 5.61 -2.78 4.70
C ASP A 72 4.18 -2.49 5.17
N PHE A 73 3.38 -1.83 4.33
CA PHE A 73 1.96 -1.61 4.62
C PHE A 73 1.18 -2.93 4.74
N ALA A 74 1.40 -3.88 3.84
CA ALA A 74 0.78 -5.20 3.86
C ALA A 74 1.14 -6.03 5.11
N SER A 75 2.28 -5.73 5.77
CA SER A 75 2.64 -6.36 7.05
C SER A 75 1.89 -5.78 8.24
N MET A 76 1.34 -4.56 8.13
CA MET A 76 0.63 -3.86 9.21
C MET A 76 -0.88 -4.15 9.22
N CYS A 77 -1.47 -4.41 8.07
CA CYS A 77 -2.91 -4.66 7.95
C CYS A 77 -3.25 -5.51 6.72
N ASP A 78 -4.49 -6.03 6.70
CA ASP A 78 -5.01 -6.75 5.53
C ASP A 78 -5.04 -5.81 4.30
N PRO A 79 -4.36 -6.15 3.19
CA PRO A 79 -4.28 -5.31 1.99
C PRO A 79 -5.65 -4.92 1.41
N GLU A 80 -6.67 -5.75 1.60
CA GLU A 80 -8.03 -5.44 1.12
C GLU A 80 -8.64 -4.23 1.83
N THR A 81 -8.26 -3.97 3.08
CA THR A 81 -8.71 -2.78 3.79
C THR A 81 -8.22 -1.49 3.10
N LEU A 82 -7.00 -1.52 2.54
CA LEU A 82 -6.47 -0.40 1.75
C LEU A 82 -7.20 -0.26 0.41
N ARG A 83 -7.53 -1.37 -0.26
CA ARG A 83 -8.36 -1.35 -1.48
C ARG A 83 -9.72 -0.70 -1.21
N TYR A 84 -10.35 -1.06 -0.09
CA TYR A 84 -11.60 -0.44 0.34
C TYR A 84 -11.46 1.07 0.56
N TYR A 85 -10.41 1.49 1.26
CA TYR A 85 -10.16 2.90 1.54
C TYR A 85 -9.97 3.71 0.26
N PHE A 86 -9.18 3.22 -0.67
CA PHE A 86 -9.01 3.87 -1.96
C PHE A 86 -10.31 3.91 -2.76
N ALA A 87 -11.06 2.82 -2.81
CA ALA A 87 -12.37 2.82 -3.44
C ALA A 87 -13.33 3.86 -2.82
N ALA A 88 -13.28 4.05 -1.49
CA ALA A 88 -14.08 5.05 -0.80
C ALA A 88 -13.67 6.52 -1.09
N LYS A 89 -12.46 6.73 -1.63
CA LYS A 89 -11.91 8.07 -1.99
C LYS A 89 -11.94 8.34 -3.49
N LEU A 90 -11.71 7.30 -4.32
CA LEU A 90 -11.62 7.43 -5.76
C LEU A 90 -12.96 7.83 -6.40
N ASN A 91 -12.89 8.77 -7.30
CA ASN A 91 -14.00 9.22 -8.14
C ASN A 91 -13.55 9.31 -9.61
N ASP A 92 -14.42 9.79 -10.47
CA ASP A 92 -14.18 9.98 -11.92
C ASP A 92 -13.37 11.24 -12.28
N LYS A 93 -12.84 11.97 -11.28
CA LYS A 93 -12.07 13.19 -11.45
C LYS A 93 -10.59 12.96 -11.17
N VAL A 94 -9.75 13.87 -11.69
CA VAL A 94 -8.30 13.88 -11.45
C VAL A 94 -8.01 14.66 -10.16
N GLU A 95 -8.26 14.04 -9.02
CA GLU A 95 -8.04 14.62 -7.69
C GLU A 95 -6.95 13.85 -6.95
N ASP A 96 -6.14 14.55 -6.14
CA ASP A 96 -5.14 13.91 -5.29
C ASP A 96 -5.82 13.16 -4.14
N ILE A 97 -5.28 12.00 -3.80
CA ILE A 97 -5.82 11.12 -2.75
C ILE A 97 -4.87 11.17 -1.57
N ASP A 98 -5.40 11.51 -0.40
CA ASP A 98 -4.63 11.46 0.84
C ASP A 98 -4.92 10.18 1.62
N LEU A 99 -3.87 9.40 1.90
CA LEU A 99 -3.89 8.30 2.84
C LEU A 99 -3.62 8.85 4.24
N ASN A 100 -4.70 9.25 4.91
CA ASN A 100 -4.67 9.59 6.32
C ASN A 100 -4.96 8.34 7.16
N PHE A 101 -4.03 7.94 8.04
CA PHE A 101 -4.14 6.67 8.78
C PHE A 101 -5.26 6.64 9.80
N GLU A 102 -5.57 7.77 10.42
CA GLU A 102 -6.68 7.85 11.36
C GLU A 102 -8.03 7.69 10.64
N ASP A 103 -8.25 8.42 9.53
CA ASP A 103 -9.43 8.28 8.66
C ASP A 103 -9.51 6.88 8.08
N PHE A 104 -8.38 6.28 7.70
CA PHE A 104 -8.30 4.91 7.20
C PHE A 104 -8.83 3.89 8.22
N VAL A 105 -8.26 3.88 9.42
CA VAL A 105 -8.67 2.96 10.50
C VAL A 105 -10.13 3.21 10.90
N GLN A 106 -10.53 4.47 11.04
CA GLN A 106 -11.89 4.84 11.38
C GLN A 106 -12.88 4.36 10.32
N ARG A 107 -12.57 4.56 9.04
CA ARG A 107 -13.46 4.18 7.92
C ARG A 107 -13.59 2.67 7.80
N VAL A 108 -12.51 1.91 7.85
CA VAL A 108 -12.56 0.44 7.83
C VAL A 108 -13.38 -0.09 9.00
N ASN A 109 -13.14 0.43 10.20
CA ASN A 109 -13.85 -0.01 11.39
C ASN A 109 -15.34 0.37 11.38
N SER A 110 -15.67 1.56 10.89
CA SER A 110 -17.07 2.00 10.85
C SER A 110 -17.87 1.29 9.75
N ASP A 111 -17.30 1.22 8.55
CA ASP A 111 -18.03 0.75 7.38
C ASP A 111 -17.98 -0.79 7.24
N LEU A 112 -16.79 -1.38 7.21
CA LEU A 112 -16.67 -2.83 7.02
C LEU A 112 -17.08 -3.59 8.29
N VAL A 113 -16.47 -3.25 9.44
CA VAL A 113 -16.76 -3.99 10.69
C VAL A 113 -18.09 -3.56 11.28
N GLY A 114 -18.34 -2.25 11.38
CA GLY A 114 -19.49 -1.68 12.07
C GLY A 114 -20.80 -1.74 11.31
N LYS A 115 -20.77 -1.81 9.95
CA LYS A 115 -21.98 -1.87 9.13
C LYS A 115 -22.10 -3.20 8.40
N TYR A 116 -21.22 -3.48 7.43
CA TYR A 116 -21.32 -4.64 6.56
C TYR A 116 -21.23 -5.96 7.33
N LEU A 117 -20.12 -6.23 8.01
CA LEU A 117 -19.93 -7.48 8.75
C LEU A 117 -20.79 -7.60 10.00
N ASN A 118 -21.23 -6.47 10.56
CA ASN A 118 -22.13 -6.44 11.69
C ASN A 118 -23.46 -7.13 11.37
N ILE A 119 -23.95 -7.06 10.12
CA ILE A 119 -25.17 -7.77 9.68
C ILE A 119 -25.00 -9.27 9.88
N ALA A 120 -23.91 -9.84 9.38
CA ALA A 120 -23.62 -11.27 9.50
C ALA A 120 -23.41 -11.69 10.97
N SER A 121 -22.63 -10.93 11.72
CA SER A 121 -22.34 -11.20 13.13
C SER A 121 -23.59 -11.23 14.00
N ARG A 122 -24.49 -10.26 13.83
CA ARG A 122 -25.73 -10.14 14.60
C ARG A 122 -26.76 -11.22 14.24
N SER A 123 -26.80 -11.59 12.95
CA SER A 123 -27.81 -12.54 12.46
C SER A 123 -27.44 -13.99 12.67
N SER A 124 -26.14 -14.33 12.62
CA SER A 124 -25.65 -15.71 12.72
C SER A 124 -26.07 -16.43 14.00
N SER A 125 -26.11 -15.71 15.13
CA SER A 125 -26.50 -16.30 16.43
C SER A 125 -27.94 -16.83 16.48
N PHE A 126 -28.86 -16.23 15.70
CA PHE A 126 -30.23 -16.71 15.60
C PHE A 126 -30.31 -17.95 14.69
N ILE A 127 -29.56 -17.97 13.60
CA ILE A 127 -29.55 -19.11 12.67
C ILE A 127 -28.89 -20.35 13.31
N LEU A 128 -27.87 -20.15 14.18
CA LEU A 128 -27.29 -21.24 14.96
C LEU A 128 -28.35 -22.03 15.76
N LYS A 129 -29.36 -21.35 16.29
CA LYS A 129 -30.47 -21.98 17.02
C LYS A 129 -31.38 -22.86 16.13
N ASN A 130 -31.30 -22.71 14.82
CA ASN A 130 -31.96 -23.50 13.79
C ASN A 130 -30.98 -24.45 13.07
N ASN A 131 -30.01 -25.00 13.75
CA ASN A 131 -29.01 -25.92 13.18
C ASN A 131 -28.25 -25.32 11.98
N ASN A 132 -28.09 -24.01 11.94
CA ASN A 132 -27.50 -23.22 10.85
C ASN A 132 -28.31 -23.26 9.54
N ILE A 133 -29.59 -23.58 9.57
CA ILE A 133 -30.45 -23.61 8.38
C ILE A 133 -31.22 -22.30 8.28
N LEU A 134 -31.15 -21.66 7.12
CA LEU A 134 -31.92 -20.44 6.81
C LEU A 134 -33.38 -20.76 6.56
N SER A 135 -34.27 -19.85 6.95
CA SER A 135 -35.69 -19.94 6.64
C SER A 135 -35.94 -19.59 5.18
N SER A 136 -36.87 -20.31 4.54
CA SER A 136 -37.43 -19.93 3.23
C SER A 136 -38.47 -18.81 3.34
N ASN A 137 -39.01 -18.58 4.52
CA ASN A 137 -39.91 -17.46 4.78
C ASN A 137 -39.08 -16.21 5.11
N ILE A 138 -38.88 -15.34 4.14
CA ILE A 138 -38.04 -14.12 4.22
C ILE A 138 -38.85 -12.90 3.79
N ASP A 139 -38.42 -11.71 4.19
CA ASP A 139 -38.97 -10.44 3.77
C ASP A 139 -38.43 -10.03 2.40
N ASN A 140 -39.23 -10.25 1.37
CA ASN A 140 -38.84 -9.93 -0.01
C ASN A 140 -38.84 -8.43 -0.32
N ASP A 141 -39.56 -7.60 0.42
CA ASP A 141 -39.64 -6.16 0.14
C ASP A 141 -38.29 -5.51 0.37
N LEU A 142 -37.60 -5.85 1.48
CA LEU A 142 -36.22 -5.40 1.74
C LEU A 142 -35.27 -5.87 0.62
N LEU A 143 -35.32 -7.15 0.26
CA LEU A 143 -34.41 -7.71 -0.74
C LEU A 143 -34.65 -7.09 -2.13
N ASN A 144 -35.88 -6.92 -2.54
CA ASN A 144 -36.23 -6.29 -3.81
C ASN A 144 -35.72 -4.85 -3.90
N THR A 145 -35.76 -4.10 -2.78
CA THR A 145 -35.22 -2.75 -2.72
C THR A 145 -33.70 -2.76 -3.00
N LEU A 146 -32.95 -3.71 -2.44
CA LEU A 146 -31.51 -3.84 -2.68
C LEU A 146 -31.21 -4.31 -4.11
N ILE A 147 -31.98 -5.24 -4.65
CA ILE A 147 -31.85 -5.77 -6.01
C ILE A 147 -32.14 -4.67 -7.05
N ALA A 148 -33.08 -3.78 -6.79
CA ALA A 148 -33.41 -2.67 -7.68
C ALA A 148 -32.23 -1.73 -7.93
N GLU A 149 -31.26 -1.64 -7.01
CA GLU A 149 -30.06 -0.82 -7.14
C GLU A 149 -29.00 -1.41 -8.09
N LYS A 150 -29.18 -2.66 -8.58
CA LYS A 150 -28.20 -3.37 -9.42
C LYS A 150 -27.68 -2.51 -10.58
N LYS A 151 -28.59 -1.92 -11.34
CA LYS A 151 -28.20 -1.10 -12.50
C LYS A 151 -27.35 0.10 -12.07
N SER A 152 -27.78 0.81 -11.03
CA SER A 152 -27.05 1.96 -10.47
C SER A 152 -25.63 1.55 -10.01
N ILE A 153 -25.51 0.39 -9.37
CA ILE A 153 -24.22 -0.15 -8.89
C ILE A 153 -23.30 -0.47 -10.09
N ILE A 154 -23.80 -1.12 -11.13
CA ILE A 154 -23.04 -1.42 -12.36
C ILE A 154 -22.59 -0.12 -13.04
N ASP A 155 -23.51 0.84 -13.23
CA ASP A 155 -23.19 2.13 -13.85
C ASP A 155 -22.10 2.89 -13.07
N LEU A 156 -22.07 2.79 -11.74
CA LEU A 156 -21.04 3.38 -10.89
C LEU A 156 -19.68 2.68 -11.02
N TYR A 157 -19.66 1.36 -11.22
CA TYR A 157 -18.44 0.61 -11.53
C TYR A 157 -17.89 1.02 -12.90
N GLU A 158 -18.73 1.03 -13.93
CA GLU A 158 -18.35 1.38 -15.31
C GLU A 158 -17.85 2.82 -15.42
N SER A 159 -18.49 3.74 -14.71
CA SER A 159 -18.04 5.15 -14.65
C SER A 159 -16.86 5.39 -13.69
N ARG A 160 -16.39 4.37 -12.98
CA ARG A 160 -15.29 4.46 -12.00
C ARG A 160 -15.56 5.43 -10.84
N ASN A 161 -16.83 5.69 -10.55
CA ASN A 161 -17.23 6.55 -9.43
C ASN A 161 -17.32 5.73 -8.14
N TYR A 162 -16.17 5.18 -7.73
CA TYR A 162 -16.08 4.22 -6.62
C TYR A 162 -16.49 4.83 -5.27
N SER A 163 -16.20 6.11 -5.04
CA SER A 163 -16.59 6.77 -3.79
C SER A 163 -18.12 6.87 -3.62
N LYS A 164 -18.83 7.10 -4.71
CA LYS A 164 -20.31 7.09 -4.71
C LYS A 164 -20.83 5.67 -4.59
N LEU A 165 -20.22 4.72 -5.28
CA LEU A 165 -20.52 3.29 -5.20
C LEU A 165 -20.44 2.79 -3.76
N VAL A 166 -19.30 3.00 -3.08
CA VAL A 166 -19.08 2.57 -1.70
C VAL A 166 -20.12 3.20 -0.76
N ARG A 167 -20.39 4.50 -0.92
CA ARG A 167 -21.44 5.17 -0.12
C ARG A 167 -22.83 4.56 -0.34
N SER A 168 -23.19 4.22 -1.57
CA SER A 168 -24.47 3.55 -1.86
C SER A 168 -24.55 2.19 -1.17
N ILE A 169 -23.51 1.35 -1.28
CA ILE A 169 -23.50 0.03 -0.63
C ILE A 169 -23.54 0.17 0.90
N MET A 170 -22.79 1.12 1.48
CA MET A 170 -22.82 1.33 2.94
C MET A 170 -24.16 1.90 3.42
N SER A 171 -24.87 2.69 2.61
CA SER A 171 -26.23 3.11 2.89
C SER A 171 -27.22 1.93 2.90
N MET A 172 -27.05 0.96 1.99
CA MET A 172 -27.83 -0.29 2.02
C MET A 172 -27.51 -1.11 3.28
N ALA A 173 -26.24 -1.19 3.70
CA ALA A 173 -25.86 -1.86 4.94
C ALA A 173 -26.49 -1.18 6.17
N ASP A 174 -26.56 0.14 6.20
CA ASP A 174 -27.28 0.89 7.25
C ASP A 174 -28.78 0.57 7.25
N ALA A 175 -29.41 0.46 6.08
CA ALA A 175 -30.83 0.09 5.97
C ALA A 175 -31.10 -1.32 6.51
N ILE A 176 -30.22 -2.29 6.21
CA ILE A 176 -30.35 -3.66 6.74
C ILE A 176 -30.14 -3.67 8.27
N ASN A 177 -29.15 -2.97 8.79
CA ASN A 177 -28.95 -2.86 10.24
C ASN A 177 -30.13 -2.19 10.94
N ARG A 178 -30.75 -1.19 10.31
CA ARG A 178 -31.97 -0.57 10.80
C ARG A 178 -33.12 -1.57 10.81
N TYR A 179 -33.34 -2.33 9.73
CA TYR A 179 -34.34 -3.41 9.67
C TYR A 179 -34.16 -4.38 10.84
N ILE A 180 -32.94 -4.86 11.13
CA ILE A 180 -32.68 -5.74 12.27
C ILE A 180 -33.08 -5.07 13.59
N ASN A 181 -32.75 -3.77 13.75
CA ASN A 181 -33.09 -3.02 14.96
C ASN A 181 -34.60 -2.84 15.16
N ASP A 182 -35.31 -2.46 14.09
CA ASP A 182 -36.72 -2.19 14.12
C ASP A 182 -37.51 -3.49 14.36
N GLN A 183 -37.06 -4.59 13.74
CA GLN A 183 -37.70 -5.90 13.93
C GLN A 183 -37.40 -6.53 15.31
N THR A 184 -36.37 -6.09 16.03
CA THR A 184 -36.00 -6.55 17.39
C THR A 184 -36.00 -8.07 17.57
N PRO A 185 -35.23 -8.88 16.77
CA PRO A 185 -35.34 -10.35 16.78
C PRO A 185 -35.07 -10.97 18.16
N TRP A 186 -34.30 -10.28 19.02
CA TRP A 186 -34.02 -10.74 20.40
C TRP A 186 -35.23 -10.66 21.36
N LYS A 187 -36.33 -10.04 20.95
CA LYS A 187 -37.61 -9.92 21.72
C LYS A 187 -38.73 -10.78 21.14
N LYS A 188 -38.48 -11.54 20.08
CA LYS A 188 -39.47 -12.32 19.36
C LYS A 188 -39.32 -13.81 19.60
N GLU A 189 -40.37 -14.56 19.25
CA GLU A 189 -40.32 -16.00 19.20
C GLU A 189 -39.22 -16.49 18.25
N ILE A 190 -38.76 -17.71 18.48
CA ILE A 190 -37.62 -18.26 17.76
C ILE A 190 -37.81 -18.30 16.24
N GLU A 191 -39.01 -18.63 15.79
CA GLU A 191 -39.33 -18.72 14.37
C GLU A 191 -39.27 -17.35 13.67
N ASP A 192 -39.84 -16.31 14.29
CA ASP A 192 -39.75 -14.93 13.78
C ASP A 192 -38.32 -14.41 13.80
N SER A 193 -37.55 -14.74 14.83
CA SER A 193 -36.15 -14.36 14.94
C SER A 193 -35.31 -14.99 13.82
N ILE A 194 -35.55 -16.25 13.48
CA ILE A 194 -34.92 -16.96 12.37
C ILE A 194 -35.34 -16.34 11.04
N LYS A 195 -36.60 -16.01 10.83
CA LYS A 195 -37.11 -15.32 9.63
C LYS A 195 -36.35 -14.00 9.41
N ILE A 196 -36.28 -13.14 10.43
CA ILE A 196 -35.59 -11.83 10.37
C ILE A 196 -34.10 -12.01 10.07
N ALA A 197 -33.47 -12.94 10.78
CA ALA A 197 -32.04 -13.22 10.57
C ALA A 197 -31.75 -13.80 9.18
N SER A 198 -32.61 -14.68 8.66
CA SER A 198 -32.50 -15.22 7.30
C SER A 198 -32.65 -14.14 6.24
N THR A 199 -33.61 -13.21 6.43
CA THR A 199 -33.74 -12.02 5.56
C THR A 199 -32.47 -11.19 5.58
N ALA A 200 -31.91 -10.89 6.76
CA ALA A 200 -30.70 -10.09 6.90
C ALA A 200 -29.48 -10.76 6.26
N LEU A 201 -29.35 -12.10 6.36
CA LEU A 201 -28.24 -12.83 5.71
C LEU A 201 -28.40 -12.93 4.19
N ASN A 202 -29.61 -13.00 3.66
CA ASN A 202 -29.86 -12.86 2.22
C ASN A 202 -29.51 -11.44 1.74
N ALA A 203 -29.87 -10.41 2.50
CA ALA A 203 -29.46 -9.03 2.22
C ALA A 203 -27.94 -8.85 2.30
N PHE A 204 -27.26 -9.45 3.29
CA PHE A 204 -25.81 -9.47 3.39
C PHE A 204 -25.16 -10.14 2.16
N TYR A 205 -25.74 -11.22 1.64
CA TYR A 205 -25.29 -11.87 0.42
C TYR A 205 -25.35 -10.91 -0.79
N ILE A 206 -26.43 -10.16 -0.97
CA ILE A 206 -26.55 -9.17 -2.03
C ILE A 206 -25.46 -8.11 -1.92
N LEU A 207 -25.19 -7.57 -0.72
CA LEU A 207 -24.08 -6.63 -0.52
C LEU A 207 -22.73 -7.27 -0.82
N THR A 208 -22.54 -8.56 -0.52
CA THR A 208 -21.32 -9.31 -0.83
C THR A 208 -21.11 -9.40 -2.34
N VAL A 209 -22.17 -9.65 -3.12
CA VAL A 209 -22.10 -9.60 -4.59
C VAL A 209 -21.62 -8.22 -5.06
N TYR A 210 -22.20 -7.16 -4.52
CA TYR A 210 -21.83 -5.79 -4.91
C TYR A 210 -20.43 -5.39 -4.50
N LEU A 211 -19.88 -5.91 -3.39
CA LEU A 211 -18.55 -5.58 -2.90
C LEU A 211 -17.44 -6.45 -3.50
N LYS A 212 -17.76 -7.61 -4.08
CA LYS A 212 -16.77 -8.59 -4.52
C LYS A 212 -15.70 -8.04 -5.46
N PRO A 213 -15.98 -7.12 -6.43
CA PRO A 213 -14.92 -6.54 -7.25
C PRO A 213 -13.90 -5.68 -6.48
N ILE A 214 -14.30 -5.10 -5.34
CA ILE A 214 -13.42 -4.29 -4.49
C ILE A 214 -12.69 -5.16 -3.47
N LEU A 215 -13.39 -6.11 -2.85
CA LEU A 215 -12.96 -6.92 -1.70
C LEU A 215 -13.05 -8.42 -2.01
N PRO A 216 -12.30 -8.96 -2.98
CA PRO A 216 -12.44 -10.36 -3.40
C PRO A 216 -12.18 -11.35 -2.26
N ASP A 217 -11.14 -11.16 -1.43
CA ASP A 217 -10.79 -12.11 -0.36
C ASP A 217 -11.76 -12.05 0.82
N LEU A 218 -12.22 -10.87 1.21
CA LEU A 218 -13.25 -10.72 2.24
C LEU A 218 -14.57 -11.33 1.79
N CYS A 219 -14.95 -11.11 0.53
CA CYS A 219 -16.16 -11.72 -0.05
C CYS A 219 -16.02 -13.24 -0.18
N ASN A 220 -14.86 -13.78 -0.53
CA ASN A 220 -14.60 -15.22 -0.52
C ASN A 220 -14.75 -15.83 0.91
N LYS A 221 -14.37 -15.11 1.95
CA LYS A 221 -14.63 -15.53 3.34
C LYS A 221 -16.13 -15.51 3.65
N ALA A 222 -16.86 -14.49 3.17
CA ALA A 222 -18.31 -14.39 3.31
C ALA A 222 -19.06 -15.50 2.54
N GLU A 223 -18.64 -15.85 1.33
CA GLU A 223 -19.14 -16.98 0.55
C GLU A 223 -18.99 -18.31 1.30
N LYS A 224 -17.80 -18.54 1.89
CA LYS A 224 -17.57 -19.73 2.72
C LYS A 224 -18.50 -19.77 3.93
N PHE A 225 -18.68 -18.63 4.61
CA PHE A 225 -19.64 -18.54 5.73
C PHE A 225 -21.07 -18.85 5.27
N LEU A 226 -21.51 -18.24 4.18
CA LEU A 226 -22.88 -18.41 3.63
C LEU A 226 -23.08 -19.74 2.89
N ASN A 227 -22.00 -20.50 2.68
CA ASN A 227 -22.00 -21.73 1.86
C ASN A 227 -22.62 -21.52 0.48
N SER A 228 -22.26 -20.41 -0.18
CA SER A 228 -22.78 -20.00 -1.48
C SER A 228 -21.74 -19.20 -2.26
N GLU A 229 -21.44 -19.66 -3.47
CA GLU A 229 -20.49 -19.00 -4.38
C GLU A 229 -21.15 -17.85 -5.16
N ILE A 230 -20.34 -16.83 -5.44
CA ILE A 230 -20.69 -15.66 -6.25
C ILE A 230 -19.84 -15.66 -7.51
N ASN A 231 -20.48 -15.80 -8.69
CA ASN A 231 -19.80 -15.84 -9.97
C ASN A 231 -20.08 -14.59 -10.83
N SER A 232 -21.19 -13.91 -10.60
CA SER A 232 -21.60 -12.74 -11.36
C SER A 232 -22.55 -11.83 -10.56
N PHE A 233 -22.84 -10.64 -11.09
CA PHE A 233 -23.87 -9.76 -10.53
C PHE A 233 -25.30 -10.34 -10.63
N GLU A 234 -25.54 -11.34 -11.48
CA GLU A 234 -26.84 -12.03 -11.54
C GLU A 234 -27.14 -12.84 -10.29
N ASP A 235 -26.10 -13.20 -9.53
CA ASP A 235 -26.25 -13.98 -8.31
C ASP A 235 -27.02 -13.26 -7.19
N ILE A 236 -27.23 -11.94 -7.31
CA ILE A 236 -28.10 -11.20 -6.37
C ILE A 236 -29.54 -11.74 -6.32
N HIS A 237 -29.96 -12.47 -7.36
CA HIS A 237 -31.29 -13.08 -7.44
C HIS A 237 -31.35 -14.46 -6.75
N LYS A 238 -30.22 -14.99 -6.27
CA LYS A 238 -30.21 -16.24 -5.50
C LYS A 238 -30.83 -16.02 -4.13
N SER A 239 -31.77 -16.89 -3.76
CA SER A 239 -32.29 -16.96 -2.40
C SER A 239 -31.54 -18.02 -1.62
N LEU A 240 -30.91 -17.61 -0.54
CA LEU A 240 -30.22 -18.52 0.38
C LEU A 240 -31.23 -19.16 1.31
N VAL A 241 -31.44 -20.47 1.17
CA VAL A 241 -32.31 -21.27 2.02
C VAL A 241 -31.57 -22.48 2.63
N ASN A 242 -30.33 -22.61 2.30
CA ASN A 242 -29.51 -23.75 2.69
C ASN A 242 -28.85 -23.55 4.06
N LYS A 243 -28.14 -24.60 4.51
CA LYS A 243 -27.32 -24.55 5.70
C LYS A 243 -26.09 -23.68 5.48
N ILE A 244 -25.87 -22.72 6.38
CA ILE A 244 -24.67 -21.91 6.44
C ILE A 244 -23.61 -22.55 7.35
N ASN A 245 -22.36 -22.14 7.20
CA ASN A 245 -21.27 -22.54 8.10
C ASN A 245 -21.30 -21.72 9.41
N SER A 246 -20.60 -22.19 10.43
CA SER A 246 -20.44 -21.41 11.66
C SER A 246 -19.77 -20.07 11.39
N TYR A 247 -20.30 -19.02 12.00
CA TYR A 247 -19.75 -17.69 11.85
C TYR A 247 -18.44 -17.54 12.65
N GLU A 248 -17.40 -17.10 11.97
CA GLU A 248 -16.19 -16.59 12.58
C GLU A 248 -15.98 -15.15 12.09
N PRO A 249 -15.34 -14.27 12.88
CA PRO A 249 -15.09 -12.89 12.46
C PRO A 249 -14.29 -12.85 11.14
N LEU A 250 -14.92 -12.38 10.07
CA LEU A 250 -14.35 -12.35 8.72
C LEU A 250 -13.23 -11.29 8.57
N LEU A 251 -13.30 -10.24 9.37
CA LEU A 251 -12.29 -9.19 9.50
C LEU A 251 -12.25 -8.72 10.96
N LYS A 252 -11.05 -8.59 11.51
CA LYS A 252 -10.86 -8.04 12.85
C LYS A 252 -10.90 -6.52 12.80
N ARG A 253 -11.36 -5.91 13.89
CA ARG A 253 -11.29 -4.47 14.09
C ARG A 253 -9.83 -4.04 14.05
N MET A 254 -9.54 -2.97 13.31
CA MET A 254 -8.18 -2.44 13.21
C MET A 254 -7.85 -1.60 14.43
N GLU A 255 -6.64 -1.81 14.95
CA GLU A 255 -6.00 -0.93 15.92
C GLU A 255 -5.42 0.31 15.22
N PRO A 256 -5.22 1.42 15.94
CA PRO A 256 -4.55 2.58 15.38
C PRO A 256 -3.19 2.23 14.78
N ILE A 257 -2.97 2.63 13.54
CA ILE A 257 -1.66 2.44 12.88
C ILE A 257 -0.73 3.53 13.36
N ILE A 258 0.23 3.15 14.18
CA ILE A 258 1.34 4.02 14.57
C ILE A 258 2.48 3.75 13.60
N ILE A 259 2.64 4.63 12.61
CA ILE A 259 3.87 4.61 11.83
C ILE A 259 4.94 5.19 12.76
N PRO A 260 6.02 4.45 13.05
CA PRO A 260 7.18 5.09 13.62
C PRO A 260 7.53 6.21 12.63
N LYS A 261 7.36 7.46 13.03
CA LYS A 261 8.01 8.53 12.28
C LYS A 261 9.44 8.05 12.17
N GLU A 262 9.91 7.74 10.94
CA GLU A 262 11.35 7.72 10.72
C GLU A 262 11.78 9.08 11.23
N THR A 263 12.38 9.06 12.38
CA THR A 263 12.96 10.24 12.99
C THR A 263 14.01 10.66 11.96
N THR A 264 13.68 11.69 11.19
CA THR A 264 14.74 12.50 10.59
C THR A 264 15.71 12.71 11.75
N MET A 265 16.96 12.28 11.54
CA MET A 265 18.00 12.27 12.60
C MET A 265 18.26 13.65 13.26
N THR A 266 17.41 14.64 12.95
CA THR A 266 17.55 16.03 13.41
C THR A 266 16.94 16.31 14.78
N ASP A 267 16.08 15.41 15.35
CA ASP A 267 15.31 15.75 16.57
C ASP A 267 15.52 14.80 17.77
N LYS A 268 16.43 13.84 17.71
CA LYS A 268 16.78 13.04 18.89
C LYS A 268 18.22 13.28 19.29
N ASN A 269 18.39 13.88 20.46
CA ASN A 269 19.66 13.78 21.16
C ASN A 269 19.99 12.29 21.35
N ILE A 270 21.14 11.87 20.88
CA ILE A 270 21.70 10.55 21.18
C ILE A 270 22.40 10.60 22.52
N ASN A 271 22.30 9.54 23.30
CA ASN A 271 23.10 9.41 24.53
C ASN A 271 24.52 8.92 24.18
N ILE A 272 25.41 8.98 25.18
CA ILE A 272 26.82 8.61 24.98
C ILE A 272 26.99 7.13 24.60
N ASP A 273 26.12 6.25 25.08
CA ASP A 273 26.17 4.82 24.78
C ASP A 273 25.84 4.56 23.30
N GLN A 274 24.85 5.26 22.76
CA GLN A 274 24.50 5.19 21.34
C GLN A 274 25.64 5.74 20.45
N PHE A 275 26.26 6.85 20.84
CA PHE A 275 27.41 7.38 20.12
C PHE A 275 28.61 6.42 20.18
N SER A 276 28.82 5.75 21.31
CA SER A 276 29.92 4.81 21.52
C SER A 276 29.83 3.54 20.66
N LEU A 277 28.66 3.24 20.08
CA LEU A 277 28.48 2.16 19.10
C LEU A 277 29.15 2.45 17.76
N VAL A 278 29.43 3.73 17.45
CA VAL A 278 30.11 4.12 16.22
C VAL A 278 31.63 4.08 16.45
N ASP A 279 32.34 3.23 15.71
CA ASP A 279 33.80 3.16 15.79
C ASP A 279 34.43 4.15 14.81
N LEU A 280 34.72 5.35 15.30
CA LEU A 280 35.40 6.40 14.53
C LEU A 280 36.93 6.26 14.68
N ARG A 281 37.64 6.22 13.54
CA ARG A 281 39.11 6.07 13.50
C ARG A 281 39.77 7.12 12.62
N VAL A 282 40.95 7.54 13.01
CA VAL A 282 41.84 8.27 12.11
C VAL A 282 42.38 7.29 11.09
N ALA A 283 42.31 7.65 9.81
CA ALA A 283 42.85 6.84 8.70
C ALA A 283 43.70 7.71 7.77
N ARG A 284 44.75 7.15 7.17
CA ARG A 284 45.54 7.81 6.15
C ARG A 284 45.16 7.33 4.77
N ILE A 285 44.88 8.21 3.85
CA ILE A 285 44.68 7.87 2.45
C ILE A 285 46.04 7.47 1.84
N ILE A 286 46.23 6.16 1.57
CA ILE A 286 47.44 5.63 0.97
C ILE A 286 47.42 5.84 -0.55
N LYS A 287 46.25 5.66 -1.14
CA LYS A 287 46.03 5.77 -2.58
C LYS A 287 44.61 6.26 -2.87
N ALA A 288 44.46 7.15 -3.81
CA ALA A 288 43.19 7.55 -4.36
C ALA A 288 43.17 7.31 -5.87
N SER A 289 42.04 6.92 -6.43
CA SER A 289 41.88 6.69 -7.86
C SER A 289 40.45 7.01 -8.34
N ASN A 290 40.38 7.41 -9.62
CA ASN A 290 39.11 7.56 -10.29
C ASN A 290 38.43 6.18 -10.45
N VAL A 291 37.11 6.19 -10.44
CA VAL A 291 36.28 4.98 -10.67
C VAL A 291 35.69 5.07 -12.07
N ASP A 292 36.04 4.15 -12.95
CA ASP A 292 35.56 4.14 -14.32
C ASP A 292 34.02 3.92 -14.35
N GLY A 293 33.34 4.80 -15.05
CA GLY A 293 31.85 4.76 -15.13
C GLY A 293 31.13 5.30 -13.88
N ALA A 294 31.83 6.02 -13.00
CA ALA A 294 31.23 6.76 -11.88
C ALA A 294 31.59 8.25 -11.93
N ASP A 295 30.57 9.11 -12.02
CA ASP A 295 30.76 10.56 -12.13
C ASP A 295 31.05 11.23 -10.78
N LYS A 296 30.68 10.61 -9.66
CA LYS A 296 30.76 11.22 -8.33
C LYS A 296 31.71 10.53 -7.36
N LEU A 297 32.23 9.35 -7.71
CA LEU A 297 33.00 8.51 -6.78
C LEU A 297 34.48 8.57 -7.04
N LEU A 298 35.25 8.60 -5.93
CA LEU A 298 36.66 8.22 -5.88
C LEU A 298 36.82 6.95 -5.05
N GLN A 299 37.72 6.08 -5.45
CA GLN A 299 38.16 4.93 -4.66
C GLN A 299 39.33 5.33 -3.79
N LEU A 300 39.24 5.08 -2.49
CA LEU A 300 40.25 5.39 -1.50
C LEU A 300 40.78 4.09 -0.87
N GLN A 301 42.07 3.88 -0.86
CA GLN A 301 42.72 2.92 0.01
C GLN A 301 43.18 3.62 1.28
N LEU A 302 42.71 3.17 2.42
CA LEU A 302 42.97 3.79 3.71
C LEU A 302 43.84 2.86 4.58
N ASP A 303 44.82 3.43 5.26
CA ASP A 303 45.56 2.79 6.34
C ASP A 303 44.93 3.19 7.67
N VAL A 304 44.52 2.20 8.46
CA VAL A 304 43.88 2.40 9.78
C VAL A 304 44.77 1.87 10.92
N GLY A 305 46.07 1.90 10.71
CA GLY A 305 47.06 1.42 11.68
C GLY A 305 46.93 -0.10 11.93
N ASP A 306 46.94 -0.50 13.20
CA ASP A 306 46.82 -1.92 13.60
C ASP A 306 45.53 -2.60 13.14
N LEU A 307 44.51 -1.84 12.74
CA LEU A 307 43.27 -2.34 12.19
C LEU A 307 43.33 -2.71 10.70
N GLY A 308 44.51 -2.50 10.07
CA GLY A 308 44.77 -2.84 8.70
C GLY A 308 44.23 -1.84 7.69
N LYS A 309 44.09 -2.29 6.45
CA LYS A 309 43.67 -1.43 5.34
C LYS A 309 42.16 -1.54 5.11
N ARG A 310 41.58 -0.47 4.56
CA ARG A 310 40.15 -0.43 4.14
C ARG A 310 40.08 0.14 2.73
N ASN A 311 39.18 -0.43 1.93
CA ASN A 311 38.81 0.10 0.62
C ASN A 311 37.45 0.84 0.76
N VAL A 312 37.43 2.11 0.39
CA VAL A 312 36.23 2.96 0.54
C VAL A 312 35.93 3.69 -0.76
N PHE A 313 34.67 3.69 -1.18
CA PHE A 313 34.19 4.52 -2.28
C PHE A 313 33.47 5.76 -1.72
N ALA A 314 34.05 6.93 -2.00
CA ALA A 314 33.57 8.21 -1.46
C ALA A 314 33.06 9.15 -2.56
N GLY A 315 31.92 9.79 -2.32
CA GLY A 315 31.23 10.71 -3.24
C GLY A 315 31.85 12.12 -3.25
N ILE A 316 33.14 12.24 -3.42
CA ILE A 316 33.90 13.50 -3.26
C ILE A 316 34.60 13.97 -4.55
N LYS A 317 34.37 13.32 -5.68
CA LYS A 317 35.03 13.62 -6.97
C LYS A 317 34.76 15.04 -7.48
N SER A 318 33.64 15.66 -7.06
CA SER A 318 33.33 17.05 -7.43
C SER A 318 34.26 18.07 -6.77
N SER A 319 34.88 17.73 -5.62
CA SER A 319 35.65 18.66 -4.79
C SER A 319 37.13 18.26 -4.66
N TYR A 320 37.49 17.03 -5.06
CA TYR A 320 38.86 16.50 -4.90
C TYR A 320 39.31 15.75 -6.13
N THR A 321 40.63 15.88 -6.43
CA THR A 321 41.33 15.00 -7.36
C THR A 321 42.13 13.96 -6.60
N PRO A 322 42.43 12.78 -7.18
CA PRO A 322 43.19 11.73 -6.51
C PRO A 322 44.55 12.22 -5.93
N GLU A 323 45.25 13.06 -6.68
CA GLU A 323 46.57 13.60 -6.32
C GLU A 323 46.52 14.46 -5.05
N ASN A 324 45.43 15.17 -4.83
CA ASN A 324 45.24 16.05 -3.69
C ASN A 324 44.83 15.31 -2.41
N LEU A 325 44.58 14.01 -2.49
CA LEU A 325 44.07 13.18 -1.39
C LEU A 325 45.15 12.30 -0.76
N GLU A 326 46.18 11.91 -1.49
CA GLU A 326 47.22 11.01 -0.98
C GLU A 326 47.98 11.63 0.21
N ASN A 327 48.25 10.77 1.18
CA ASN A 327 48.82 11.11 2.49
C ASN A 327 47.97 11.97 3.44
N LYS A 328 46.77 12.41 3.06
CA LYS A 328 45.87 13.09 3.98
C LYS A 328 45.31 12.15 5.07
N LEU A 329 45.19 12.69 6.28
CA LEU A 329 44.46 12.04 7.35
C LEU A 329 43.00 12.40 7.25
N VAL A 330 42.11 11.43 7.49
CA VAL A 330 40.67 11.57 7.47
C VAL A 330 40.04 10.81 8.64
N ILE A 331 38.79 11.11 8.97
CA ILE A 331 38.03 10.35 9.95
C ILE A 331 37.22 9.30 9.21
N LEU A 332 37.34 8.05 9.61
CA LEU A 332 36.69 6.88 9.05
C LEU A 332 35.67 6.31 10.05
N VAL A 333 34.47 6.04 9.61
CA VAL A 333 33.54 5.12 10.31
C VAL A 333 33.95 3.70 9.96
N ASN A 334 34.62 3.00 10.90
CA ASN A 334 35.32 1.75 10.66
C ASN A 334 34.41 0.49 10.80
N ASN A 335 33.33 0.58 11.53
CA ASN A 335 32.44 -0.54 11.85
C ASN A 335 31.14 -0.56 11.04
N LEU A 336 31.09 0.06 9.87
CA LEU A 336 29.98 -0.10 8.94
C LEU A 336 30.03 -1.47 8.26
N GLU A 337 28.88 -2.07 8.02
CA GLU A 337 28.79 -3.28 7.21
C GLU A 337 29.33 -3.04 5.79
N PRO A 338 30.18 -3.95 5.26
CA PRO A 338 30.72 -3.82 3.92
C PRO A 338 29.61 -3.77 2.86
N ARG A 339 29.62 -2.72 2.05
CA ARG A 339 28.62 -2.50 1.00
C ARG A 339 29.14 -2.94 -0.35
N LYS A 340 28.49 -3.94 -0.97
CA LYS A 340 28.74 -4.33 -2.37
C LYS A 340 28.20 -3.25 -3.32
N MET A 341 29.05 -2.74 -4.17
CA MET A 341 28.74 -1.75 -5.21
C MET A 341 29.13 -2.31 -6.58
N LYS A 342 28.68 -1.68 -7.67
CA LYS A 342 29.03 -2.07 -9.05
C LYS A 342 30.55 -2.11 -9.28
N PHE A 343 31.33 -1.32 -8.52
CA PHE A 343 32.74 -1.09 -8.71
C PHE A 343 33.61 -1.81 -7.67
N GLY A 344 33.04 -2.53 -6.73
CA GLY A 344 33.72 -3.24 -5.65
C GLY A 344 33.00 -3.19 -4.32
N VAL A 345 33.74 -3.50 -3.24
CA VAL A 345 33.18 -3.48 -1.88
C VAL A 345 33.75 -2.25 -1.15
N SER A 346 32.83 -1.46 -0.54
CA SER A 346 33.18 -0.36 0.37
C SER A 346 33.17 -0.85 1.81
N GLU A 347 34.26 -0.73 2.54
CA GLU A 347 34.49 -1.29 3.88
C GLU A 347 34.42 -0.23 5.00
N GLY A 348 33.77 0.88 4.75
CA GLY A 348 33.62 1.98 5.68
C GLY A 348 33.16 3.26 4.99
N MET A 349 33.17 4.36 5.72
CA MET A 349 32.78 5.67 5.22
C MET A 349 33.69 6.75 5.77
N VAL A 350 34.29 7.58 4.92
CA VAL A 350 34.99 8.78 5.35
C VAL A 350 34.02 9.90 5.66
N LEU A 351 34.25 10.62 6.75
CA LEU A 351 33.40 11.73 7.15
C LEU A 351 33.71 12.99 6.36
N ALA A 352 32.69 13.65 5.87
CA ALA A 352 32.79 14.92 5.16
C ALA A 352 31.57 15.81 5.51
N SER A 353 31.79 17.09 5.52
CA SER A 353 30.72 18.10 5.51
C SER A 353 30.45 18.52 4.06
N SER A 354 29.21 18.97 3.76
CA SER A 354 28.85 19.45 2.42
C SER A 354 27.89 20.64 2.50
N ASN A 355 28.02 21.56 1.56
CA ASN A 355 27.09 22.65 1.31
C ASN A 355 26.86 22.77 -0.22
N GLU A 356 26.21 23.86 -0.65
CA GLU A 356 25.95 24.12 -2.08
C GLU A 356 27.23 24.33 -2.90
N GLU A 357 28.34 24.72 -2.25
CA GLU A 357 29.61 25.03 -2.90
C GLU A 357 30.54 23.80 -3.03
N GLY A 358 30.38 22.77 -2.18
CA GLY A 358 31.24 21.59 -2.27
C GLY A 358 31.15 20.59 -1.10
N VAL A 359 32.06 19.61 -1.16
CA VAL A 359 32.22 18.57 -0.14
C VAL A 359 33.60 18.72 0.50
N TYR A 360 33.66 18.71 1.83
CA TYR A 360 34.88 18.97 2.60
C TYR A 360 35.15 17.81 3.56
N LEU A 361 36.30 17.14 3.41
CA LEU A 361 36.71 16.04 4.29
C LEU A 361 37.00 16.56 5.70
N ILE A 362 36.57 15.83 6.71
CA ILE A 362 36.91 16.11 8.10
C ILE A 362 38.27 15.48 8.37
N THR A 363 39.24 16.34 8.74
CA THR A 363 40.61 15.96 9.01
C THR A 363 40.97 16.21 10.48
N PRO A 364 41.76 15.33 11.12
CA PRO A 364 42.29 15.60 12.46
C PRO A 364 43.45 16.61 12.42
N ASP A 365 43.79 17.19 13.58
CA ASP A 365 44.93 18.06 13.77
C ASP A 365 46.29 17.32 13.65
N GLU A 366 47.34 18.12 13.61
CA GLU A 366 48.72 17.61 13.61
C GLU A 366 48.99 16.75 14.86
N GLY A 367 49.74 15.67 14.66
CA GLY A 367 50.07 14.69 15.69
C GLY A 367 49.12 13.49 15.76
N ALA A 368 47.99 13.51 15.06
CA ALA A 368 47.14 12.33 14.93
C ALA A 368 47.83 11.28 14.03
N VAL A 369 47.66 10.01 14.39
CA VAL A 369 48.21 8.87 13.61
C VAL A 369 47.09 7.87 13.25
N PRO A 370 47.25 7.11 12.15
CA PRO A 370 46.32 6.08 11.74
C PRO A 370 45.99 5.08 12.86
N GLY A 371 44.72 4.71 13.01
CA GLY A 371 44.25 3.79 14.04
C GLY A 371 43.77 4.48 15.33
N MET A 372 44.11 5.73 15.58
CA MET A 372 43.59 6.45 16.76
C MET A 372 42.10 6.50 16.78
N LYS A 373 41.49 6.21 17.95
CA LYS A 373 40.05 6.30 18.18
C LYS A 373 39.65 7.77 18.39
N VAL A 374 38.66 8.19 17.64
CA VAL A 374 37.99 9.49 17.84
C VAL A 374 36.90 9.29 18.90
N ARG A 375 36.87 10.21 19.88
CA ARG A 375 35.98 10.11 21.04
C ARG A 375 35.18 11.39 21.17
#